data_f8b1858533705e33a110e41c60881ad7
#
_entry.id   f8b1858533705e33a110e41c60881ad7
#
_cell.length_a   1.000
_cell.length_b   1.000
_cell.length_c   1.000
_cell.angle_alpha   90.00
_cell.angle_beta   90.00
_cell.angle_gamma   90.00
#
_symmetry.space_group_name_H-M   'P 1'
#
loop_
_entity.id
_entity.type
_entity.pdbx_description
1 polymer ?
#
loop_
_entity_poly.entity_id
_entity_poly.type
_entity_poly.pdbx_seq_one_letter_code
_entity_poly.pdbx_strand_id
1 'polypeptide(L)'
;MQRIGRKLQCGIIFIVLACSLVCIHGSGIDAYADDGRHDRHEGRHASSVVPEMPDIYVETCGGCHMAYPAMLLPHEGWASIVGSAGAHFGTEVVMSPAQQQAVTAYLSDNAADRSGTKLGRKIARSVSGVNVSRITEVPYIQHKHRDVGAALLARKSVGGLANCIACHPGAAGGQFDDDDVAVPKD
;
A
#
# COMPACT_ATOMS: atom_id res chain seq x y z
N MET A 1 -39.64 -20.60 43.51
CA MET A 1 -39.06 -20.90 44.86
C MET A 1 -37.62 -20.34 44.81
N GLN A 2 -37.48 -19.33 45.65
CA GLN A 2 -36.34 -18.93 46.50
C GLN A 2 -35.05 -18.52 45.76
N ARG A 3 -34.75 -17.21 45.69
CA ARG A 3 -34.14 -16.27 46.68
C ARG A 3 -32.79 -16.77 47.21
N ILE A 4 -31.75 -15.94 47.01
CA ILE A 4 -30.96 -15.15 48.00
C ILE A 4 -29.70 -14.72 47.21
N GLY A 5 -29.26 -13.53 46.96
CA GLY A 5 -29.20 -12.32 47.75
C GLY A 5 -27.94 -12.26 48.62
N ARG A 6 -26.88 -11.57 48.15
CA ARG A 6 -25.94 -10.94 49.10
C ARG A 6 -25.15 -9.78 48.42
N LYS A 7 -25.45 -8.60 48.92
CA LYS A 7 -24.63 -7.38 48.83
C LYS A 7 -23.50 -7.46 49.87
N LEU A 8 -22.34 -6.94 49.54
CA LEU A 8 -21.39 -6.34 50.52
C LEU A 8 -20.55 -5.34 49.71
N GLN A 9 -20.60 -4.23 49.83
CA GLN A 9 -20.41 -2.95 50.48
C GLN A 9 -19.12 -2.87 51.31
N CYS A 10 -18.45 -1.77 51.05
CA CYS A 10 -17.55 -0.99 51.91
C CYS A 10 -16.04 -1.09 51.66
N GLY A 11 -15.45 0.09 51.48
CA GLY A 11 -14.07 0.39 51.80
C GLY A 11 -13.49 1.61 51.11
N ILE A 12 -13.95 2.81 51.49
CA ILE A 12 -13.31 4.09 51.19
C ILE A 12 -12.05 4.22 52.05
N ILE A 13 -10.89 4.48 51.45
CA ILE A 13 -9.75 5.05 52.18
C ILE A 13 -9.20 6.22 51.38
N PHE A 14 -9.49 7.42 51.86
CA PHE A 14 -8.81 8.67 51.53
C PHE A 14 -7.47 8.69 52.26
N ILE A 15 -6.38 8.90 51.51
CA ILE A 15 -5.13 9.39 52.12
C ILE A 15 -4.75 10.69 51.38
N VAL A 16 -5.01 11.76 52.10
CA VAL A 16 -4.47 13.10 51.80
C VAL A 16 -3.09 13.19 52.41
N LEU A 17 -2.08 13.48 51.66
CA LEU A 17 -0.81 13.96 52.20
C LEU A 17 -0.37 15.20 51.41
N ALA A 18 -0.50 16.31 52.09
CA ALA A 18 0.09 17.60 51.69
C ALA A 18 1.54 17.66 52.19
N CYS A 19 2.43 18.24 51.38
CA CYS A 19 3.66 18.97 51.82
C CYS A 19 4.40 19.33 50.56
N SER A 20 4.73 20.49 50.31
CA SER A 20 5.40 21.65 50.81
C SER A 20 6.03 22.39 49.63
N LEU A 21 5.73 23.67 49.49
CA LEU A 21 6.41 24.65 48.64
C LEU A 21 7.91 24.76 49.04
N VAL A 22 8.79 24.72 48.05
CA VAL A 22 10.08 25.39 48.13
C VAL A 22 10.25 26.25 46.88
N CYS A 23 10.06 27.55 47.02
CA CYS A 23 10.49 28.56 46.08
C CYS A 23 11.98 28.76 46.20
N ILE A 24 12.74 28.49 45.17
CA ILE A 24 14.10 29.01 45.04
C ILE A 24 14.10 29.91 43.80
N HIS A 25 14.21 31.22 44.08
CA HIS A 25 14.50 32.24 43.08
C HIS A 25 16.01 32.14 42.78
N GLY A 26 16.33 31.79 41.55
CA GLY A 26 17.66 31.87 41.00
C GLY A 26 17.63 32.63 39.70
N SER A 27 17.92 33.93 39.77
CA SER A 27 18.16 34.77 38.59
C SER A 27 19.49 34.34 37.95
N GLY A 28 19.44 33.88 36.72
CA GLY A 28 20.61 33.51 35.93
C GLY A 28 20.39 33.85 34.47
N ILE A 29 21.07 34.87 34.06
CA ILE A 29 21.33 35.47 32.75
C ILE A 29 21.20 34.55 31.57
N ASP A 30 20.37 35.02 30.62
CA ASP A 30 20.16 34.45 29.27
C ASP A 30 21.45 34.52 28.45
N ALA A 31 22.11 33.38 28.27
CA ALA A 31 23.01 33.17 27.17
C ALA A 31 22.22 32.53 26.02
N TYR A 32 21.81 33.34 25.04
CA TYR A 32 21.32 32.89 23.75
C TYR A 32 22.48 32.16 23.06
N ALA A 33 22.56 30.85 23.24
CA ALA A 33 23.27 29.97 22.35
C ALA A 33 22.28 29.59 21.22
N ASP A 34 22.50 30.20 20.08
CA ASP A 34 21.97 29.74 18.79
C ASP A 34 22.55 28.36 18.52
N ASP A 35 21.90 27.34 19.06
CA ASP A 35 22.21 25.94 18.79
C ASP A 35 21.43 25.57 17.52
N GLY A 36 22.09 25.82 16.38
CA GLY A 36 21.65 25.35 15.06
C GLY A 36 21.52 23.83 15.04
N ARG A 37 20.50 23.33 15.72
CA ARG A 37 20.00 21.99 15.51
C ARG A 37 19.40 21.93 14.12
N HIS A 38 20.26 21.69 13.15
CA HIS A 38 19.87 20.97 11.96
C HIS A 38 19.30 19.64 12.45
N ASP A 39 17.98 19.61 12.63
CA ASP A 39 17.23 18.37 12.63
C ASP A 39 17.54 17.68 11.30
N ARG A 40 18.62 16.90 11.33
CA ARG A 40 18.75 15.81 10.37
C ARG A 40 17.58 14.91 10.63
N HIS A 41 16.48 15.18 9.94
CA HIS A 41 15.56 14.14 9.57
C HIS A 41 16.36 13.10 8.78
N GLU A 42 17.05 12.24 9.51
CA GLU A 42 17.32 10.90 9.03
C GLU A 42 15.95 10.24 8.86
N GLY A 43 15.20 10.75 7.85
CA GLY A 43 14.17 9.97 7.24
C GLY A 43 14.86 8.67 6.88
N ARG A 44 14.59 7.62 7.65
CA ARG A 44 14.72 6.27 7.16
C ARG A 44 13.91 6.27 5.86
N HIS A 45 14.59 6.51 4.76
CA HIS A 45 14.18 6.02 3.47
C HIS A 45 14.16 4.50 3.68
N ALA A 46 13.05 3.99 4.16
CA ALA A 46 12.71 2.61 3.89
C ALA A 46 12.75 2.56 2.37
N SER A 47 13.89 2.15 1.85
CA SER A 47 14.09 1.84 0.45
C SER A 47 13.02 0.79 0.19
N SER A 48 11.94 1.20 -0.42
CA SER A 48 10.85 0.32 -0.80
C SER A 48 11.37 -0.47 -2.00
N VAL A 49 12.25 -1.42 -1.70
CA VAL A 49 12.70 -2.39 -2.70
C VAL A 49 11.44 -3.13 -3.11
N VAL A 50 11.03 -2.91 -4.35
CA VAL A 50 9.99 -3.73 -4.95
C VAL A 50 10.58 -5.12 -5.05
N PRO A 51 9.95 -6.15 -4.46
CA PRO A 51 10.46 -7.51 -4.54
C PRO A 51 10.58 -7.94 -5.99
N GLU A 52 11.67 -8.61 -6.32
CA GLU A 52 11.87 -9.20 -7.64
C GLU A 52 10.74 -10.18 -7.94
N MET A 53 10.21 -10.11 -9.15
CA MET A 53 9.15 -11.02 -9.61
C MET A 53 9.77 -12.38 -9.95
N PRO A 54 9.28 -13.49 -9.37
CA PRO A 54 9.75 -14.82 -9.74
C PRO A 54 9.47 -15.12 -11.21
N ASP A 55 10.39 -15.82 -11.89
CA ASP A 55 10.23 -16.21 -13.29
C ASP A 55 8.89 -16.89 -13.55
N ILE A 56 8.48 -17.79 -12.66
CA ILE A 56 7.20 -18.50 -12.75
C ILE A 56 5.99 -17.54 -12.81
N TYR A 57 6.04 -16.41 -12.10
CA TYR A 57 4.98 -15.38 -12.16
C TYR A 57 5.04 -14.62 -13.48
N VAL A 58 6.25 -14.22 -13.90
CA VAL A 58 6.45 -13.46 -15.15
C VAL A 58 6.03 -14.31 -16.35
N GLU A 59 6.43 -15.57 -16.40
CA GLU A 59 6.07 -16.51 -17.48
C GLU A 59 4.55 -16.78 -17.53
N THR A 60 3.92 -16.93 -16.34
CA THR A 60 2.49 -17.29 -16.28
C THR A 60 1.60 -16.09 -16.58
N CYS A 61 1.94 -14.89 -16.08
CA CYS A 61 1.06 -13.71 -16.11
C CYS A 61 1.53 -12.63 -17.09
N GLY A 62 2.77 -12.73 -17.61
CA GLY A 62 3.36 -11.74 -18.50
C GLY A 62 3.19 -11.99 -20.00
N GLY A 63 2.54 -13.10 -20.40
CA GLY A 63 2.46 -13.51 -21.82
C GLY A 63 1.57 -12.62 -22.70
N CYS A 64 0.57 -11.93 -22.15
CA CYS A 64 -0.38 -11.10 -22.88
C CYS A 64 -0.24 -9.60 -22.56
N HIS A 65 0.18 -9.27 -21.37
CA HIS A 65 0.48 -7.92 -20.88
C HIS A 65 1.65 -8.02 -19.90
N MET A 66 2.19 -6.90 -19.44
CA MET A 66 3.24 -6.96 -18.41
C MET A 66 2.75 -7.70 -17.16
N ALA A 67 3.61 -8.50 -16.55
CA ALA A 67 3.36 -8.99 -15.20
C ALA A 67 3.31 -7.78 -14.25
N TYR A 68 2.14 -7.56 -13.64
CA TYR A 68 1.96 -6.39 -12.78
C TYR A 68 2.65 -6.57 -11.42
N PRO A 69 3.33 -5.54 -10.89
CA PRO A 69 3.83 -5.57 -9.53
C PRO A 69 2.73 -5.89 -8.51
N ALA A 70 2.97 -6.85 -7.63
CA ALA A 70 1.98 -7.35 -6.68
C ALA A 70 1.40 -6.25 -5.77
N MET A 71 2.17 -5.19 -5.49
CA MET A 71 1.73 -4.04 -4.68
C MET A 71 0.62 -3.19 -5.32
N LEU A 72 0.18 -3.48 -6.54
CA LEU A 72 -0.87 -2.74 -7.24
C LEU A 72 -2.29 -3.18 -6.87
N LEU A 73 -2.46 -4.31 -6.18
CA LEU A 73 -3.75 -4.77 -5.64
C LEU A 73 -3.58 -5.35 -4.22
N PRO A 74 -4.62 -5.31 -3.38
CA PRO A 74 -4.63 -6.04 -2.12
C PRO A 74 -4.65 -7.55 -2.36
N HIS A 75 -4.27 -8.33 -1.34
CA HIS A 75 -4.19 -9.79 -1.46
C HIS A 75 -5.52 -10.45 -1.87
N GLU A 76 -6.66 -9.92 -1.40
CA GLU A 76 -7.98 -10.43 -1.79
C GLU A 76 -8.27 -10.19 -3.28
N GLY A 77 -7.85 -9.05 -3.83
CA GLY A 77 -7.96 -8.76 -5.26
C GLY A 77 -7.15 -9.75 -6.10
N TRP A 78 -5.92 -10.04 -5.69
CA TRP A 78 -5.10 -11.06 -6.34
C TRP A 78 -5.67 -12.46 -6.21
N ALA A 79 -6.17 -12.84 -5.04
CA ALA A 79 -6.82 -14.13 -4.84
C ALA A 79 -8.02 -14.32 -5.77
N SER A 80 -8.82 -13.26 -5.96
CA SER A 80 -9.93 -13.26 -6.92
C SER A 80 -9.46 -13.47 -8.36
N ILE A 81 -8.38 -12.79 -8.78
CA ILE A 81 -7.82 -12.93 -10.13
C ILE A 81 -7.31 -14.35 -10.35
N VAL A 82 -6.51 -14.89 -9.44
CA VAL A 82 -5.96 -16.25 -9.58
C VAL A 82 -7.06 -17.29 -9.50
N GLY A 83 -8.05 -17.10 -8.62
CA GLY A 83 -9.19 -18.00 -8.48
C GLY A 83 -10.11 -18.03 -9.72
N SER A 84 -10.10 -16.96 -10.52
CA SER A 84 -10.87 -16.84 -11.77
C SER A 84 -9.99 -16.92 -13.03
N ALA A 85 -8.81 -17.51 -12.97
CA ALA A 85 -7.87 -17.58 -14.09
C ALA A 85 -8.45 -18.23 -15.34
N GLY A 86 -9.34 -19.22 -15.19
CA GLY A 86 -10.06 -19.85 -16.32
C GLY A 86 -11.03 -18.91 -17.06
N ALA A 87 -11.30 -17.70 -16.50
CA ALA A 87 -12.15 -16.69 -17.12
C ALA A 87 -11.55 -15.28 -16.94
N HIS A 88 -10.23 -15.17 -17.01
CA HIS A 88 -9.47 -13.94 -16.77
C HIS A 88 -9.85 -12.85 -17.78
N PHE A 89 -10.79 -12.00 -17.40
CA PHE A 89 -11.32 -10.90 -18.23
C PHE A 89 -11.69 -11.32 -19.68
N GLY A 90 -12.24 -12.52 -19.85
CA GLY A 90 -12.64 -13.07 -21.14
C GLY A 90 -11.57 -13.92 -21.83
N THR A 91 -10.42 -14.13 -21.20
CA THR A 91 -9.32 -14.99 -21.68
C THR A 91 -9.04 -16.08 -20.65
N GLU A 92 -8.76 -17.29 -21.09
CA GLU A 92 -8.33 -18.38 -20.20
C GLU A 92 -6.83 -18.29 -19.93
N VAL A 93 -6.44 -18.31 -18.65
CA VAL A 93 -5.06 -18.49 -18.22
C VAL A 93 -4.93 -19.88 -17.60
N VAL A 94 -4.23 -20.74 -18.31
CA VAL A 94 -4.02 -22.13 -17.87
C VAL A 94 -2.80 -22.19 -16.95
N MET A 95 -2.99 -22.74 -15.75
CA MET A 95 -1.95 -22.96 -14.77
C MET A 95 -1.99 -24.36 -14.22
N SER A 96 -0.84 -25.01 -14.09
CA SER A 96 -0.73 -26.23 -13.27
C SER A 96 -0.97 -25.89 -11.79
N PRO A 97 -1.35 -26.87 -10.96
CA PRO A 97 -1.51 -26.63 -9.52
C PRO A 97 -0.26 -26.04 -8.84
N ALA A 98 0.93 -26.44 -9.28
CA ALA A 98 2.19 -25.93 -8.75
C ALA A 98 2.41 -24.45 -9.14
N GLN A 99 2.11 -24.08 -10.39
CA GLN A 99 2.17 -22.68 -10.83
C GLN A 99 1.15 -21.82 -10.08
N GLN A 100 -0.08 -22.30 -9.94
CA GLN A 100 -1.12 -21.57 -9.21
C GLN A 100 -0.70 -21.33 -7.76
N GLN A 101 -0.13 -22.33 -7.09
CA GLN A 101 0.37 -22.19 -5.72
C GLN A 101 1.50 -21.15 -5.62
N ALA A 102 2.49 -21.24 -6.51
CA ALA A 102 3.64 -20.33 -6.50
C ALA A 102 3.24 -18.88 -6.80
N VAL A 103 2.39 -18.68 -7.81
CA VAL A 103 1.84 -17.35 -8.18
C VAL A 103 1.01 -16.77 -7.03
N THR A 104 0.13 -17.59 -6.42
CA THR A 104 -0.69 -17.14 -5.28
C THR A 104 0.17 -16.72 -4.10
N ALA A 105 1.19 -17.51 -3.76
CA ALA A 105 2.10 -17.18 -2.65
C ALA A 105 2.81 -15.85 -2.91
N TYR A 106 3.45 -15.68 -4.07
CA TYR A 106 4.14 -14.44 -4.43
C TYR A 106 3.21 -13.22 -4.37
N LEU A 107 2.06 -13.29 -5.01
CA LEU A 107 1.10 -12.19 -5.07
C LEU A 107 0.54 -11.84 -3.69
N SER A 108 0.24 -12.86 -2.88
CA SER A 108 -0.26 -12.68 -1.53
C SER A 108 0.76 -12.01 -0.61
N ASP A 109 2.02 -12.45 -0.65
CA ASP A 109 3.07 -11.96 0.24
C ASP A 109 3.50 -10.53 -0.09
N ASN A 110 3.37 -10.13 -1.37
CA ASN A 110 3.80 -8.84 -1.89
C ASN A 110 2.65 -7.90 -2.26
N ALA A 111 1.42 -8.24 -1.93
CA ALA A 111 0.22 -7.43 -2.18
C ALA A 111 0.30 -6.04 -1.53
N ALA A 112 -0.52 -5.11 -1.99
CA ALA A 112 -0.54 -3.72 -1.54
C ALA A 112 -0.63 -3.57 -0.02
N ASP A 113 -1.43 -4.39 0.62
CA ASP A 113 -1.66 -4.43 2.07
C ASP A 113 -0.53 -5.11 2.86
N ARG A 114 0.44 -5.72 2.19
CA ARG A 114 1.56 -6.46 2.79
C ARG A 114 2.95 -5.98 2.36
N SER A 115 3.05 -5.33 1.21
CA SER A 115 4.33 -4.99 0.56
C SER A 115 5.22 -4.02 1.33
N GLY A 116 4.69 -3.25 2.30
CA GLY A 116 5.43 -2.20 2.99
C GLY A 116 5.90 -1.03 2.12
N THR A 117 5.68 -1.06 0.79
CA THR A 117 6.07 0.01 -0.13
C THR A 117 5.21 1.27 0.06
N LYS A 118 5.75 2.45 -0.31
CA LYS A 118 4.97 3.70 -0.26
C LYS A 118 3.73 3.63 -1.15
N LEU A 119 3.87 3.07 -2.35
CA LEU A 119 2.77 2.91 -3.29
C LEU A 119 1.76 1.89 -2.79
N GLY A 120 2.19 0.71 -2.33
CA GLY A 120 1.30 -0.31 -1.76
C GLY A 120 0.44 0.24 -0.63
N ARG A 121 1.03 1.00 0.31
CA ARG A 121 0.25 1.65 1.38
C ARG A 121 -0.79 2.65 0.87
N LYS A 122 -0.52 3.39 -0.22
CA LYS A 122 -1.49 4.31 -0.83
C LYS A 122 -2.64 3.54 -1.47
N ILE A 123 -2.31 2.47 -2.19
CA ILE A 123 -3.29 1.58 -2.82
C ILE A 123 -4.15 0.91 -1.76
N ALA A 124 -3.56 0.25 -0.76
CA ALA A 124 -4.30 -0.42 0.30
C ALA A 124 -5.27 0.51 1.02
N ARG A 125 -4.86 1.75 1.31
CA ARG A 125 -5.75 2.76 1.91
C ARG A 125 -6.90 3.16 0.99
N SER A 126 -6.67 3.26 -0.32
CA SER A 126 -7.68 3.69 -1.27
C SER A 126 -8.79 2.66 -1.50
N VAL A 127 -8.50 1.38 -1.27
CA VAL A 127 -9.46 0.28 -1.43
C VAL A 127 -10.11 -0.14 -0.11
N SER A 128 -9.90 0.59 0.98
CA SER A 128 -10.51 0.28 2.28
C SER A 128 -12.03 0.25 2.16
N GLY A 129 -12.64 -0.91 2.41
CA GLY A 129 -14.08 -1.13 2.30
C GLY A 129 -14.60 -1.35 0.87
N VAL A 130 -13.73 -1.46 -0.13
CA VAL A 130 -14.09 -1.72 -1.53
C VAL A 130 -13.37 -3.00 -2.00
N ASN A 131 -14.14 -3.93 -2.57
CA ASN A 131 -13.54 -5.10 -3.20
C ASN A 131 -13.16 -4.77 -4.66
N VAL A 132 -11.86 -4.81 -4.95
CA VAL A 132 -11.29 -4.48 -6.27
C VAL A 132 -10.46 -5.65 -6.76
N SER A 133 -10.80 -6.17 -7.94
CA SER A 133 -10.07 -7.23 -8.64
C SER A 133 -9.49 -6.79 -9.99
N ARG A 134 -9.56 -5.49 -10.29
CA ARG A 134 -9.00 -4.92 -11.53
C ARG A 134 -8.12 -3.72 -11.16
N ILE A 135 -6.84 -3.75 -11.53
CA ILE A 135 -5.88 -2.69 -11.18
C ILE A 135 -6.36 -1.30 -11.63
N THR A 136 -6.96 -1.20 -12.82
CA THR A 136 -7.49 0.05 -13.37
C THR A 136 -8.72 0.59 -12.63
N GLU A 137 -9.33 -0.20 -11.74
CA GLU A 137 -10.46 0.19 -10.89
C GLU A 137 -10.03 0.59 -9.48
N VAL A 138 -8.75 0.48 -9.14
CA VAL A 138 -8.19 0.94 -7.87
C VAL A 138 -8.39 2.45 -7.74
N PRO A 139 -9.09 2.96 -6.70
CA PRO A 139 -9.41 4.38 -6.59
C PRO A 139 -8.20 5.31 -6.63
N TYR A 140 -7.07 4.90 -6.03
CA TYR A 140 -5.83 5.66 -6.12
C TYR A 140 -5.32 5.78 -7.56
N ILE A 141 -5.36 4.71 -8.34
CA ILE A 141 -4.93 4.70 -9.74
C ILE A 141 -5.88 5.57 -10.58
N GLN A 142 -7.19 5.43 -10.41
CA GLN A 142 -8.17 6.27 -11.09
C GLN A 142 -7.96 7.76 -10.78
N HIS A 143 -7.71 8.09 -9.51
CA HIS A 143 -7.44 9.47 -9.10
C HIS A 143 -6.19 10.04 -9.76
N LYS A 144 -5.11 9.28 -9.87
CA LYS A 144 -3.86 9.69 -10.51
C LYS A 144 -4.00 9.89 -12.02
N HIS A 145 -4.93 9.19 -12.65
CA HIS A 145 -5.14 9.23 -14.11
C HIS A 145 -6.42 9.98 -14.51
N ARG A 146 -7.09 10.68 -13.60
CA ARG A 146 -8.37 11.37 -13.87
C ARG A 146 -8.28 12.40 -14.99
N ASP A 147 -7.10 12.99 -15.20
CA ASP A 147 -6.85 14.02 -16.22
C ASP A 147 -6.33 13.43 -17.55
N VAL A 148 -6.18 12.10 -17.63
CA VAL A 148 -5.76 11.40 -18.85
C VAL A 148 -6.98 11.19 -19.75
N GLY A 149 -7.03 11.93 -20.86
CA GLY A 149 -8.16 11.91 -21.77
C GLY A 149 -8.34 10.60 -22.52
N ALA A 150 -9.61 10.22 -22.78
CA ALA A 150 -9.95 8.99 -23.51
C ALA A 150 -9.28 8.90 -24.90
N ALA A 151 -9.10 10.04 -25.60
CA ALA A 151 -8.42 10.09 -26.90
C ALA A 151 -6.95 9.65 -26.80
N LEU A 152 -6.25 10.02 -25.72
CA LEU A 152 -4.89 9.55 -25.47
C LEU A 152 -4.85 8.05 -25.19
N LEU A 153 -5.74 7.55 -24.36
CA LEU A 153 -5.83 6.12 -24.03
C LEU A 153 -6.16 5.25 -25.24
N ALA A 154 -6.92 5.79 -26.23
CA ALA A 154 -7.30 5.08 -27.44
C ALA A 154 -6.19 5.02 -28.52
N ARG A 155 -5.08 5.72 -28.34
CA ARG A 155 -3.94 5.66 -29.27
C ARG A 155 -3.37 4.25 -29.32
N LYS A 156 -2.95 3.80 -30.49
CA LYS A 156 -2.30 2.48 -30.67
C LYS A 156 -1.00 2.37 -29.87
N SER A 157 -0.26 3.49 -29.75
CA SER A 157 0.97 3.59 -28.98
C SER A 157 0.74 3.47 -27.46
N VAL A 158 -0.50 3.70 -26.99
CA VAL A 158 -0.88 3.59 -25.57
C VAL A 158 -1.63 2.30 -25.29
N GLY A 159 -2.67 1.97 -26.04
CA GLY A 159 -3.39 0.70 -25.94
C GLY A 159 -4.30 0.58 -24.70
N GLY A 160 -4.62 1.70 -24.04
CA GLY A 160 -5.52 1.74 -22.89
C GLY A 160 -4.81 1.89 -21.53
N LEU A 161 -5.61 2.15 -20.49
CA LEU A 161 -5.14 2.41 -19.12
C LEU A 161 -4.40 1.21 -18.48
N ALA A 162 -4.69 -0.01 -18.92
CA ALA A 162 -4.03 -1.21 -18.41
C ALA A 162 -2.59 -1.37 -18.92
N ASN A 163 -2.20 -0.70 -20.00
CA ASN A 163 -0.85 -0.76 -20.55
C ASN A 163 0.06 0.27 -19.86
N CYS A 164 0.39 0.02 -18.61
CA CYS A 164 1.18 0.93 -17.77
C CYS A 164 2.53 1.28 -18.38
N ILE A 165 3.21 0.31 -19.03
CA ILE A 165 4.54 0.49 -19.60
C ILE A 165 4.55 1.47 -20.78
N ALA A 166 3.40 1.76 -21.39
CA ALA A 166 3.32 2.75 -22.45
C ALA A 166 3.69 4.16 -21.99
N CYS A 167 3.38 4.49 -20.72
CA CYS A 167 3.67 5.79 -20.14
C CYS A 167 4.64 5.73 -18.96
N HIS A 168 4.80 4.57 -18.33
CA HIS A 168 5.70 4.33 -17.19
C HIS A 168 6.77 3.29 -17.59
N PRO A 169 7.89 3.69 -18.18
CA PRO A 169 8.91 2.74 -18.66
C PRO A 169 9.44 1.80 -17.56
N GLY A 170 9.45 2.24 -16.32
CA GLY A 170 9.88 1.47 -15.15
C GLY A 170 8.78 0.64 -14.48
N ALA A 171 7.56 0.58 -15.05
CA ALA A 171 6.40 -0.05 -14.43
C ALA A 171 6.60 -1.53 -14.07
N ALA A 172 7.29 -2.30 -14.92
CA ALA A 172 7.60 -3.70 -14.65
C ALA A 172 8.49 -3.87 -13.40
N GLY A 173 9.35 -2.90 -13.11
CA GLY A 173 10.14 -2.82 -11.87
C GLY A 173 9.41 -2.11 -10.72
N GLY A 174 8.12 -1.80 -10.86
CA GLY A 174 7.34 -1.13 -9.84
C GLY A 174 7.61 0.37 -9.69
N GLN A 175 8.23 1.00 -10.69
CA GLN A 175 8.52 2.44 -10.72
C GLN A 175 7.36 3.19 -11.37
N PHE A 176 6.74 4.08 -10.60
CA PHE A 176 5.57 4.86 -11.01
C PHE A 176 5.66 6.31 -10.53
N ASP A 177 6.88 6.86 -10.49
CA ASP A 177 7.07 8.25 -10.11
C ASP A 177 6.56 9.19 -11.21
N ASP A 178 5.96 10.31 -10.81
CA ASP A 178 5.34 11.27 -11.72
C ASP A 178 6.39 11.91 -12.67
N ASP A 179 7.64 12.01 -12.21
CA ASP A 179 8.76 12.59 -12.96
C ASP A 179 9.28 11.66 -14.09
N ASP A 180 8.97 10.36 -14.02
CA ASP A 180 9.40 9.34 -14.97
C ASP A 180 8.35 9.05 -16.06
N VAL A 181 7.25 9.81 -16.09
CA VAL A 181 6.18 9.60 -17.07
C VAL A 181 6.62 10.05 -18.46
N ALA A 182 6.56 9.10 -19.41
CA ALA A 182 6.91 9.33 -20.83
C ALA A 182 5.70 9.02 -21.73
N VAL A 183 4.89 10.03 -22.03
CA VAL A 183 3.72 9.85 -22.92
C VAL A 183 4.19 9.60 -24.34
N PRO A 184 3.79 8.49 -25.02
CA PRO A 184 4.18 8.21 -26.39
C PRO A 184 3.70 9.32 -27.35
N LYS A 185 4.57 9.70 -28.29
CA LYS A 185 4.17 10.51 -29.45
C LYS A 185 3.56 9.59 -30.49
N ASP A 186 2.55 10.08 -31.20
CA ASP A 186 1.96 9.36 -32.35
C ASP A 186 2.94 9.33 -33.50
#